data_8ddd4be2851e22e791e17e6e66dc197b
#
_entry.id   8ddd4be2851e22e791e17e6e66dc197b
#
_cell.length_a   1.000
_cell.length_b   1.000
_cell.length_c   1.000
_cell.angle_alpha   90.00
_cell.angle_beta   90.00
_cell.angle_gamma   90.00
#
_symmetry.space_group_name_H-M   'P 1'
#
loop_
_entity.id
_entity.type
_entity.pdbx_description
1 polymer ?
#
loop_
_entity_poly.entity_id
_entity_poly.type
_entity_poly.pdbx_seq_one_letter_code
_entity_poly.pdbx_strand_id
1 'polypeptide(L)'
;DNDPDYVNELPTYLYGISETQKDGQYGWGRALYYRCSHASRENAKEYFGTECGLWAIVAGAYLATMGPRGMQELGQRILSYAAYAIKRLSALPGVTANPAGGQVFQEFMVDFRATGKSVAEIHQALLARNIFGGVDLGKVFPAYAGYALYCVSDTTTAADIDTLCAALHDILGGTGA
;
A
#
# COMPACT_ATOMS: atom_id res chain seq x y z
N ASP A 1 -12.16 15.80 -30.32
CA ASP A 1 -11.06 15.68 -31.26
C ASP A 1 -11.30 14.52 -32.21
N ASN A 2 -11.02 14.71 -33.51
CA ASN A 2 -11.20 13.67 -34.52
C ASN A 2 -9.86 12.98 -34.88
N ASP A 3 -8.80 13.31 -34.17
CA ASP A 3 -7.50 12.69 -34.37
C ASP A 3 -7.51 11.30 -33.73
N PRO A 4 -7.32 10.22 -34.52
CA PRO A 4 -7.31 8.86 -34.01
C PRO A 4 -6.26 8.62 -32.92
N ASP A 5 -5.14 9.32 -32.96
CA ASP A 5 -4.07 9.16 -31.98
C ASP A 5 -4.49 9.67 -30.62
N TYR A 6 -5.16 10.83 -30.55
CA TYR A 6 -5.73 11.34 -29.30
C TYR A 6 -6.89 10.47 -28.79
N VAL A 7 -7.77 10.01 -29.70
CA VAL A 7 -8.85 9.09 -29.33
C VAL A 7 -8.27 7.80 -28.73
N ASN A 8 -7.13 7.34 -29.27
CA ASN A 8 -6.44 6.15 -28.78
C ASN A 8 -5.73 6.35 -27.42
N GLU A 9 -5.53 7.57 -26.96
CA GLU A 9 -5.02 7.87 -25.62
C GLU A 9 -6.13 8.01 -24.55
N LEU A 10 -7.40 8.09 -24.97
CA LEU A 10 -8.53 8.24 -24.06
C LEU A 10 -8.73 7.01 -23.16
N PRO A 11 -9.25 7.21 -21.94
CA PRO A 11 -9.58 6.12 -21.03
C PRO A 11 -10.70 5.22 -21.59
N THR A 12 -10.93 4.14 -20.91
CA THR A 12 -11.66 2.93 -21.26
C THR A 12 -13.06 3.13 -21.82
N TYR A 13 -13.76 4.23 -21.47
CA TYR A 13 -15.16 4.43 -21.78
C TYR A 13 -15.38 5.68 -22.60
N LEU A 14 -16.15 5.54 -23.68
CA LEU A 14 -16.78 6.66 -24.37
C LEU A 14 -18.28 6.63 -24.09
N TYR A 15 -18.83 7.81 -23.84
CA TYR A 15 -20.26 8.03 -23.78
C TYR A 15 -20.68 8.86 -24.98
N GLY A 16 -21.73 8.42 -25.64
CA GLY A 16 -22.21 9.10 -26.83
C GLY A 16 -23.67 8.80 -27.11
N ILE A 17 -24.23 9.50 -28.07
CA ILE A 17 -25.58 9.23 -28.60
C ILE A 17 -25.41 8.19 -29.71
N SER A 18 -26.16 7.10 -29.63
CA SER A 18 -26.20 6.05 -30.63
C SER A 18 -27.65 5.72 -31.00
N GLU A 19 -27.86 5.20 -32.20
CA GLU A 19 -29.15 4.63 -32.58
C GLU A 19 -29.50 3.45 -31.68
N THR A 20 -30.76 3.37 -31.30
CA THR A 20 -31.31 2.24 -30.56
C THR A 20 -31.78 1.14 -31.54
N GLN A 21 -32.30 0.04 -31.02
CA GLN A 21 -32.91 -1.02 -31.86
C GLN A 21 -34.20 -0.59 -32.57
N LYS A 22 -34.71 0.61 -32.27
CA LYS A 22 -35.87 1.19 -32.93
C LYS A 22 -35.42 2.28 -33.89
N ASP A 23 -35.71 2.11 -35.17
CA ASP A 23 -35.35 3.07 -36.21
C ASP A 23 -35.75 4.52 -35.82
N GLY A 24 -34.80 5.42 -35.97
CA GLY A 24 -35.00 6.86 -35.67
C GLY A 24 -35.03 7.22 -34.19
N GLN A 25 -34.81 6.28 -33.27
CA GLN A 25 -34.68 6.58 -31.84
C GLN A 25 -33.20 6.52 -31.43
N TYR A 26 -32.78 7.58 -30.76
CA TYR A 26 -31.43 7.73 -30.23
C TYR A 26 -31.42 7.59 -28.73
N GLY A 27 -30.39 7.05 -28.18
CA GLY A 27 -30.17 6.91 -26.75
C GLY A 27 -28.71 7.14 -26.38
N TRP A 28 -28.45 7.39 -25.10
CA TRP A 28 -27.11 7.44 -24.58
C TRP A 28 -26.55 6.03 -24.49
N GLY A 29 -25.39 5.85 -25.07
CA GLY A 29 -24.65 4.58 -25.05
C GLY A 29 -23.27 4.75 -24.45
N ARG A 30 -22.73 3.64 -23.99
CA ARG A 30 -21.34 3.52 -23.52
C ARG A 30 -20.61 2.50 -24.39
N ALA A 31 -19.49 2.92 -24.96
CA ALA A 31 -18.61 2.05 -25.71
C ALA A 31 -17.36 1.69 -24.90
N LEU A 32 -16.95 0.44 -24.99
CA LEU A 32 -15.68 -0.05 -24.46
C LEU A 32 -14.70 -0.19 -25.61
N TYR A 33 -13.51 0.36 -25.47
CA TYR A 33 -12.44 0.06 -26.41
C TYR A 33 -11.91 -1.35 -26.21
N TYR A 34 -11.54 -2.00 -27.30
CA TYR A 34 -10.95 -3.35 -27.25
C TYR A 34 -9.64 -3.40 -26.43
N ARG A 35 -8.92 -2.29 -26.36
CA ARG A 35 -7.67 -2.13 -25.59
C ARG A 35 -7.87 -1.75 -24.11
N CYS A 36 -9.10 -1.75 -23.63
CA CYS A 36 -9.35 -1.52 -22.22
C CYS A 36 -8.91 -2.71 -21.37
N SER A 37 -8.66 -2.47 -20.08
CA SER A 37 -8.20 -3.49 -19.15
C SER A 37 -9.15 -4.68 -18.98
N HIS A 38 -10.41 -4.55 -19.40
CA HIS A 38 -11.39 -5.62 -19.37
C HIS A 38 -11.37 -6.50 -20.61
N ALA A 39 -10.96 -5.96 -21.78
CA ALA A 39 -10.96 -6.67 -23.05
C ALA A 39 -9.56 -7.11 -23.47
N SER A 40 -8.56 -6.27 -23.30
CA SER A 40 -7.17 -6.56 -23.68
C SER A 40 -6.23 -5.80 -22.74
N ARG A 41 -5.98 -6.39 -21.58
CA ARG A 41 -5.22 -5.76 -20.49
C ARG A 41 -3.81 -5.34 -20.89
N GLU A 42 -3.15 -6.17 -21.69
CA GLU A 42 -1.77 -5.95 -22.15
C GLU A 42 -1.65 -4.76 -23.12
N ASN A 43 -2.75 -4.36 -23.73
CA ASN A 43 -2.82 -3.20 -24.63
C ASN A 43 -3.43 -1.96 -23.96
N ALA A 44 -3.85 -2.07 -22.70
CA ALA A 44 -4.40 -0.95 -21.98
C ALA A 44 -3.29 0.02 -21.58
N LYS A 45 -3.44 1.30 -21.95
CA LYS A 45 -2.49 2.34 -21.56
C LYS A 45 -2.81 2.93 -20.19
N GLU A 46 -4.10 3.17 -19.95
CA GLU A 46 -4.61 3.70 -18.69
C GLU A 46 -5.95 3.10 -18.35
N TYR A 47 -6.20 2.98 -17.05
CA TYR A 47 -7.51 2.59 -16.54
C TYR A 47 -7.90 3.46 -15.34
N PHE A 48 -8.96 4.23 -15.51
CA PHE A 48 -9.61 4.97 -14.44
C PHE A 48 -11.05 4.52 -14.28
N GLY A 49 -11.45 4.22 -13.05
CA GLY A 49 -12.85 4.08 -12.71
C GLY A 49 -13.52 5.45 -12.64
N THR A 50 -14.80 5.52 -12.91
CA THR A 50 -15.61 6.77 -12.84
C THR A 50 -15.67 7.36 -11.44
N GLU A 51 -15.45 6.55 -10.43
CA GLU A 51 -15.41 6.92 -9.01
C GLU A 51 -14.15 7.69 -8.61
N CYS A 52 -13.10 7.66 -9.42
CA CYS A 52 -11.82 8.32 -9.09
C CYS A 52 -11.89 9.86 -9.09
N GLY A 53 -12.91 10.47 -9.69
CA GLY A 53 -13.03 11.93 -9.79
C GLY A 53 -13.06 12.62 -8.43
N LEU A 54 -13.82 12.10 -7.48
CA LEU A 54 -13.90 12.66 -6.13
C LEU A 54 -12.56 12.54 -5.41
N TRP A 55 -11.90 11.39 -5.50
CA TRP A 55 -10.60 11.18 -4.90
C TRP A 55 -9.51 12.08 -5.51
N ALA A 56 -9.59 12.35 -6.81
CA ALA A 56 -8.68 13.29 -7.46
C ALA A 56 -8.85 14.71 -6.92
N ILE A 57 -10.09 15.16 -6.69
CA ILE A 57 -10.37 16.46 -6.07
C ILE A 57 -9.81 16.52 -4.65
N VAL A 58 -10.06 15.50 -3.84
CA VAL A 58 -9.56 15.41 -2.47
C VAL A 58 -8.03 15.41 -2.46
N ALA A 59 -7.39 14.63 -3.33
CA ALA A 59 -5.94 14.60 -3.45
C ALA A 59 -5.37 15.96 -3.87
N GLY A 60 -6.02 16.63 -4.84
CA GLY A 60 -5.63 17.99 -5.27
C GLY A 60 -5.73 19.00 -4.14
N ALA A 61 -6.83 18.99 -3.38
CA ALA A 61 -7.00 19.86 -2.21
C ALA A 61 -5.95 19.58 -1.12
N TYR A 62 -5.66 18.32 -0.85
CA TYR A 62 -4.63 17.91 0.10
C TYR A 62 -3.24 18.43 -0.31
N LEU A 63 -2.84 18.18 -1.56
CA LEU A 63 -1.56 18.64 -2.08
C LEU A 63 -1.43 20.16 -2.08
N ALA A 64 -2.50 20.88 -2.42
CA ALA A 64 -2.53 22.34 -2.38
C ALA A 64 -2.40 22.89 -0.94
N THR A 65 -3.04 22.21 0.03
CA THR A 65 -2.97 22.58 1.46
C THR A 65 -1.59 22.33 2.05
N MET A 66 -1.00 21.17 1.76
CA MET A 66 0.33 20.80 2.25
C MET A 66 1.43 21.63 1.60
N GLY A 67 1.33 21.86 0.30
CA GLY A 67 2.37 22.49 -0.48
C GLY A 67 3.69 21.71 -0.51
N PRO A 68 4.71 22.19 -1.20
CA PRO A 68 5.98 21.48 -1.34
C PRO A 68 6.69 21.29 0.01
N ARG A 69 6.60 22.30 0.89
CA ARG A 69 7.23 22.23 2.21
C ARG A 69 6.56 21.21 3.13
N GLY A 70 5.21 21.21 3.19
CA GLY A 70 4.48 20.24 3.99
C GLY A 70 4.69 18.81 3.51
N MET A 71 4.75 18.58 2.19
CA MET A 71 5.06 17.27 1.61
C MET A 71 6.49 16.82 1.93
N GLN A 72 7.46 17.74 1.93
CA GLN A 72 8.84 17.45 2.34
C GLN A 72 8.92 17.06 3.82
N GLU A 73 8.29 17.84 4.71
CA GLU A 73 8.24 17.56 6.16
C GLU A 73 7.58 16.21 6.45
N LEU A 74 6.49 15.90 5.75
CA LEU A 74 5.82 14.61 5.84
C LEU A 74 6.72 13.45 5.44
N GLY A 75 7.40 13.56 4.29
CA GLY A 75 8.33 12.54 3.82
C GLY A 75 9.51 12.31 4.78
N GLN A 76 10.08 13.39 5.31
CA GLN A 76 11.15 13.32 6.32
C GLN A 76 10.69 12.66 7.62
N ARG A 77 9.47 12.94 8.06
CA ARG A 77 8.87 12.31 9.24
C ARG A 77 8.71 10.82 9.05
N ILE A 78 8.16 10.38 7.91
CA ILE A 78 8.00 8.95 7.58
C ILE A 78 9.36 8.24 7.59
N LEU A 79 10.36 8.80 6.91
CA LEU A 79 11.73 8.25 6.89
C LEU A 79 12.32 8.12 8.30
N SER A 80 12.13 9.13 9.14
CA SER A 80 12.64 9.13 10.52
C SER A 80 11.98 8.04 11.37
N TYR A 81 10.67 7.85 11.23
CA TYR A 81 9.95 6.81 11.97
C TYR A 81 10.25 5.41 11.42
N ALA A 82 10.44 5.26 10.11
CA ALA A 82 10.87 3.98 9.55
C ALA A 82 12.27 3.58 10.07
N ALA A 83 13.21 4.51 10.09
CA ALA A 83 14.54 4.28 10.67
C ALA A 83 14.47 3.97 12.18
N TYR A 84 13.60 4.67 12.91
CA TYR A 84 13.36 4.42 14.33
C TYR A 84 12.78 3.01 14.56
N ALA A 85 11.76 2.63 13.79
CA ALA A 85 11.15 1.30 13.88
C ALA A 85 12.15 0.18 13.60
N ILE A 86 12.95 0.32 12.54
CA ILE A 86 14.00 -0.64 12.18
C ILE A 86 15.01 -0.79 13.33
N LYS A 87 15.46 0.32 13.90
CA LYS A 87 16.40 0.32 15.03
C LYS A 87 15.80 -0.37 16.26
N ARG A 88 14.56 -0.05 16.61
CA ARG A 88 13.88 -0.61 17.78
C ARG A 88 13.58 -2.09 17.63
N LEU A 89 13.08 -2.51 16.47
CA LEU A 89 12.79 -3.92 16.16
C LEU A 89 14.08 -4.77 16.13
N SER A 90 15.14 -4.26 15.54
CA SER A 90 16.43 -4.98 15.49
C SER A 90 17.12 -5.11 16.85
N ALA A 91 16.67 -4.37 17.86
CA ALA A 91 17.14 -4.54 19.24
C ALA A 91 16.48 -5.72 19.97
N LEU A 92 15.42 -6.31 19.39
CA LEU A 92 14.72 -7.46 19.97
C LEU A 92 15.50 -8.76 19.69
N PRO A 93 15.55 -9.72 20.64
CA PRO A 93 16.23 -10.98 20.47
C PRO A 93 15.70 -11.78 19.27
N GLY A 94 16.59 -12.16 18.35
CA GLY A 94 16.24 -12.98 17.20
C GLY A 94 15.48 -12.25 16.08
N VAL A 95 15.30 -10.95 16.18
CA VAL A 95 14.62 -10.13 15.15
C VAL A 95 15.64 -9.34 14.34
N THR A 96 15.50 -9.38 13.01
CA THR A 96 16.28 -8.54 12.11
C THR A 96 15.33 -7.73 11.24
N ALA A 97 15.25 -6.43 11.46
CA ALA A 97 14.48 -5.53 10.62
C ALA A 97 15.34 -5.02 9.46
N ASN A 98 14.74 -4.91 8.26
CA ASN A 98 15.39 -4.53 7.01
C ASN A 98 16.64 -5.40 6.69
N PRO A 99 16.52 -6.73 6.58
CA PRO A 99 17.65 -7.63 6.38
C PRO A 99 18.43 -7.39 5.07
N ALA A 100 17.80 -6.77 4.08
CA ALA A 100 18.46 -6.40 2.83
C ALA A 100 19.38 -5.17 2.96
N GLY A 101 19.28 -4.38 4.04
CA GLY A 101 20.16 -3.24 4.33
C GLY A 101 20.02 -2.03 3.42
N GLY A 102 19.03 -2.01 2.54
CA GLY A 102 18.77 -0.89 1.63
C GLY A 102 18.09 0.30 2.30
N GLN A 103 18.03 1.43 1.58
CA GLN A 103 17.18 2.55 2.00
C GLN A 103 15.71 2.17 1.84
N VAL A 104 14.91 2.50 2.84
CA VAL A 104 13.47 2.26 2.86
C VAL A 104 12.74 3.59 3.05
N PHE A 105 11.53 3.69 2.51
CA PHE A 105 10.69 4.86 2.74
C PHE A 105 9.60 4.54 3.77
N GLN A 106 8.70 3.62 3.45
CA GLN A 106 7.57 3.25 4.31
C GLN A 106 7.62 1.79 4.73
N GLU A 107 7.94 0.91 3.79
CA GLU A 107 7.83 -0.53 3.97
C GLU A 107 9.20 -1.17 4.11
N PHE A 108 9.28 -2.13 5.01
CA PHE A 108 10.50 -2.92 5.23
C PHE A 108 10.14 -4.33 5.73
N MET A 109 10.97 -5.27 5.39
CA MET A 109 10.83 -6.65 5.89
C MET A 109 11.39 -6.77 7.30
N VAL A 110 10.77 -7.66 8.08
CA VAL A 110 11.24 -8.09 9.39
C VAL A 110 11.40 -9.60 9.37
N ASP A 111 12.57 -10.07 9.70
CA ASP A 111 12.94 -11.48 9.79
C ASP A 111 12.77 -11.97 11.24
N PHE A 112 11.91 -12.97 11.42
CA PHE A 112 11.61 -13.59 12.71
C PHE A 112 12.18 -15.02 12.83
N ARG A 113 12.89 -15.53 11.84
CA ARG A 113 13.33 -16.93 11.78
C ARG A 113 14.19 -17.35 12.98
N ALA A 114 14.99 -16.44 13.53
CA ALA A 114 15.84 -16.72 14.69
C ALA A 114 15.09 -16.63 16.04
N THR A 115 13.81 -16.25 16.04
CA THR A 115 13.00 -16.15 17.27
C THR A 115 12.45 -17.48 17.77
N GLY A 116 12.49 -18.52 16.95
CA GLY A 116 11.87 -19.82 17.24
C GLY A 116 10.34 -19.83 17.15
N LYS A 117 9.70 -18.72 16.75
CA LYS A 117 8.25 -18.61 16.56
C LYS A 117 7.92 -18.33 15.09
N SER A 118 6.81 -18.87 14.62
CA SER A 118 6.29 -18.54 13.30
C SER A 118 5.69 -17.14 13.27
N VAL A 119 5.68 -16.50 12.09
CA VAL A 119 5.02 -15.21 11.89
C VAL A 119 3.54 -15.29 12.27
N ALA A 120 2.86 -16.41 11.98
CA ALA A 120 1.46 -16.61 12.31
C ALA A 120 1.21 -16.58 13.83
N GLU A 121 2.06 -17.25 14.63
CA GLU A 121 1.96 -17.23 16.10
C GLU A 121 2.20 -15.82 16.66
N ILE A 122 3.21 -15.11 16.12
CA ILE A 122 3.52 -13.74 16.51
C ILE A 122 2.32 -12.82 16.18
N HIS A 123 1.77 -12.91 14.97
CA HIS A 123 0.63 -12.09 14.56
C HIS A 123 -0.63 -12.37 15.39
N GLN A 124 -0.90 -13.62 15.72
CA GLN A 124 -2.02 -13.97 16.57
C GLN A 124 -1.86 -13.39 17.99
N ALA A 125 -0.67 -13.46 18.56
CA ALA A 125 -0.37 -12.90 19.87
C ALA A 125 -0.41 -11.36 19.90
N LEU A 126 0.00 -10.70 18.81
CA LEU A 126 -0.14 -9.25 18.64
C LEU A 126 -1.61 -8.85 18.48
N LEU A 127 -2.38 -9.59 17.68
CA LEU A 127 -3.80 -9.32 17.47
C LEU A 127 -4.61 -9.43 18.77
N ALA A 128 -4.27 -10.38 19.65
CA ALA A 128 -4.86 -10.48 20.98
C ALA A 128 -4.59 -9.23 21.87
N ARG A 129 -3.62 -8.40 21.49
CA ARG A 129 -3.28 -7.13 22.13
C ARG A 129 -3.77 -5.91 21.33
N ASN A 130 -4.66 -6.12 20.34
CA ASN A 130 -5.16 -5.12 19.40
C ASN A 130 -4.06 -4.47 18.55
N ILE A 131 -2.97 -5.20 18.26
CA ILE A 131 -1.87 -4.74 17.42
C ILE A 131 -1.87 -5.57 16.13
N PHE A 132 -1.88 -4.90 14.98
CA PHE A 132 -1.73 -5.54 13.69
C PHE A 132 -0.24 -5.72 13.36
N GLY A 133 0.19 -6.97 13.19
CA GLY A 133 1.61 -7.35 13.09
C GLY A 133 2.18 -7.36 11.66
N GLY A 134 1.63 -6.59 10.75
CA GLY A 134 2.09 -6.55 9.35
C GLY A 134 1.52 -7.68 8.50
N VAL A 135 2.17 -7.98 7.39
CA VAL A 135 1.75 -9.00 6.42
C VAL A 135 2.73 -10.17 6.45
N ASP A 136 2.23 -11.39 6.67
CA ASP A 136 3.04 -12.62 6.58
C ASP A 136 3.41 -12.89 5.11
N LEU A 137 4.67 -12.66 4.77
CA LEU A 137 5.17 -12.83 3.41
C LEU A 137 5.23 -14.29 2.98
N GLY A 138 5.43 -15.22 3.90
CA GLY A 138 5.50 -16.64 3.60
C GLY A 138 4.20 -17.23 3.02
N LYS A 139 3.04 -16.59 3.30
CA LYS A 139 1.76 -17.00 2.73
C LYS A 139 1.63 -16.71 1.24
N VAL A 140 2.29 -15.68 0.75
CA VAL A 140 2.24 -15.26 -0.66
C VAL A 140 3.48 -15.74 -1.41
N PHE A 141 4.63 -15.66 -0.74
CA PHE A 141 5.94 -16.01 -1.31
C PHE A 141 6.63 -17.04 -0.40
N PRO A 142 6.59 -18.33 -0.72
CA PRO A 142 7.17 -19.38 0.13
C PRO A 142 8.66 -19.21 0.44
N ALA A 143 9.42 -18.57 -0.45
CA ALA A 143 10.84 -18.25 -0.24
C ALA A 143 11.06 -17.25 0.91
N TYR A 144 10.03 -16.50 1.32
CA TYR A 144 10.05 -15.54 2.42
C TYR A 144 9.34 -16.06 3.69
N ALA A 145 9.28 -17.38 3.87
CA ALA A 145 8.76 -17.96 5.11
C ALA A 145 9.57 -17.44 6.31
N GLY A 146 8.86 -16.99 7.34
CA GLY A 146 9.46 -16.38 8.53
C GLY A 146 9.70 -14.87 8.44
N TYR A 147 9.31 -14.25 7.32
CA TYR A 147 9.37 -12.80 7.15
C TYR A 147 7.98 -12.17 7.21
N ALA A 148 7.90 -10.99 7.81
CA ALA A 148 6.71 -10.13 7.74
C ALA A 148 7.06 -8.79 7.10
N LEU A 149 6.10 -8.22 6.36
CA LEU A 149 6.20 -6.86 5.83
C LEU A 149 5.54 -5.88 6.78
N TYR A 150 6.29 -4.90 7.24
CA TYR A 150 5.83 -3.81 8.08
C TYR A 150 5.78 -2.51 7.29
N CYS A 151 4.86 -1.63 7.67
CA CYS A 151 4.70 -0.31 7.06
C CYS A 151 4.64 0.76 8.14
N VAL A 152 5.36 1.84 7.92
CA VAL A 152 5.29 3.08 8.70
C VAL A 152 4.67 4.16 7.82
N SER A 153 3.57 4.76 8.27
CA SER A 153 2.84 5.78 7.51
C SER A 153 2.93 7.16 8.19
N ASP A 154 2.25 8.13 7.60
CA ASP A 154 2.10 9.48 8.11
C ASP A 154 1.36 9.55 9.46
N THR A 155 0.53 8.56 9.75
CA THR A 155 -0.22 8.45 11.01
C THR A 155 0.52 7.72 12.11
N THR A 156 1.63 7.02 11.78
CA THR A 156 2.43 6.28 12.77
C THR A 156 3.15 7.25 13.71
N THR A 157 3.16 6.93 15.00
CA THR A 157 3.88 7.68 16.01
C THR A 157 5.02 6.87 16.66
N ALA A 158 5.94 7.52 17.33
CA ALA A 158 6.98 6.83 18.10
C ALA A 158 6.38 5.94 19.21
N ALA A 159 5.28 6.38 19.82
CA ALA A 159 4.57 5.61 20.85
C ALA A 159 3.97 4.31 20.30
N ASP A 160 3.45 4.33 19.07
CA ASP A 160 2.94 3.11 18.40
C ASP A 160 4.07 2.11 18.17
N ILE A 161 5.22 2.60 17.70
CA ILE A 161 6.42 1.77 17.47
C ILE A 161 6.90 1.17 18.80
N ASP A 162 6.97 1.96 19.85
CA ASP A 162 7.38 1.50 21.18
C ASP A 162 6.41 0.48 21.76
N THR A 163 5.10 0.67 21.57
CA THR A 163 4.05 -0.26 21.98
C THR A 163 4.19 -1.59 21.23
N LEU A 164 4.43 -1.56 19.92
CA LEU A 164 4.69 -2.75 19.12
C LEU A 164 5.95 -3.48 19.63
N CYS A 165 7.03 -2.76 19.85
CA CYS A 165 8.28 -3.36 20.32
C CYS A 165 8.16 -3.98 21.71
N ALA A 166 7.46 -3.34 22.64
CA ALA A 166 7.18 -3.89 23.97
C ALA A 166 6.35 -5.17 23.88
N ALA A 167 5.29 -5.15 23.07
CA ALA A 167 4.47 -6.35 22.84
C ALA A 167 5.26 -7.50 22.23
N LEU A 168 6.09 -7.23 21.24
CA LEU A 168 6.97 -8.23 20.63
C LEU A 168 8.01 -8.77 21.62
N HIS A 169 8.61 -7.92 22.43
CA HIS A 169 9.54 -8.34 23.48
C HIS A 169 8.91 -9.39 24.42
N ASP A 170 7.70 -9.12 24.90
CA ASP A 170 6.95 -10.05 25.75
C ASP A 170 6.59 -11.36 25.02
N ILE A 171 6.13 -11.27 23.77
CA ILE A 171 5.73 -12.42 22.94
C ILE A 171 6.92 -13.32 22.66
N LEU A 172 8.08 -12.74 22.43
CA LEU A 172 9.32 -13.47 22.11
C LEU A 172 10.04 -14.06 23.34
N GLY A 173 9.48 -13.88 24.53
CA GLY A 173 10.02 -14.45 25.77
C GLY A 173 11.09 -13.59 26.40
N GLY A 174 11.05 -12.28 26.19
CA GLY A 174 11.87 -11.34 26.94
C GLY A 174 11.55 -11.44 28.43
N THR A 175 12.48 -12.01 29.20
CA THR A 175 12.45 -11.85 30.67
C THR A 175 12.62 -10.37 30.95
N GLY A 176 11.61 -9.79 31.62
CA GLY A 176 11.66 -8.39 32.03
C GLY A 176 12.97 -8.10 32.77
N ALA A 177 13.61 -7.04 32.34
CA ALA A 177 14.71 -6.41 33.05
C ALA A 177 14.17 -5.56 34.19
#